data_06b0e62b387b49d9c1b2c40f363dc955
#
_entry.id   06b0e62b387b49d9c1b2c40f363dc955
#
_cell.length_a   1.000
_cell.length_b   1.000
_cell.length_c   1.000
_cell.angle_alpha   90.00
_cell.angle_beta   90.00
_cell.angle_gamma   90.00
#
_symmetry.space_group_name_H-M   'P 1'
#
loop_
_entity.id
_entity.type
_entity.pdbx_description
1 polymer ?
#
loop_
_entity_poly.entity_id
_entity_poly.type
_entity_poly.pdbx_seq_one_letter_code
_entity_poly.pdbx_strand_id
1 'polypeptide(L)'
;MEIKAFKMDGLGNDFVIIDQRKEKITLSNNQIIKICDRKFIGCDQLIFVKEHANKDAELEFYNSDGSKSDACGNGTRCVAELLSKESDDKELSLIHI
;
A
#
# COMPACT_ATOMS: atom_id res chain seq x y z
N MET A 1 4.81 -15.36 6.53
CA MET A 1 5.00 -13.97 6.98
C MET A 1 3.67 -13.25 7.05
N GLU A 2 3.44 -12.51 8.09
CA GLU A 2 2.22 -11.73 8.28
C GLU A 2 2.53 -10.26 8.12
N ILE A 3 1.72 -9.56 7.31
CA ILE A 3 1.94 -8.15 6.99
C ILE A 3 0.66 -7.37 7.27
N LYS A 4 0.78 -6.25 7.95
CA LYS A 4 -0.32 -5.33 8.16
C LYS A 4 -0.50 -4.48 6.91
N ALA A 5 -1.71 -4.44 6.38
CA ALA A 5 -2.02 -3.68 5.19
C ALA A 5 -3.41 -3.03 5.30
N PHE A 6 -3.59 -1.93 4.61
CA PHE A 6 -4.86 -1.23 4.53
C PHE A 6 -5.39 -1.33 3.12
N LYS A 7 -6.67 -1.64 3.00
CA LYS A 7 -7.35 -1.62 1.71
C LYS A 7 -8.15 -0.33 1.63
N MET A 8 -7.89 0.47 0.61
CA MET A 8 -8.56 1.76 0.43
C MET A 8 -9.01 1.97 -1.00
N ASP A 9 -10.10 2.70 -1.16
CA ASP A 9 -10.61 3.10 -2.47
C ASP A 9 -10.41 4.59 -2.66
N GLY A 10 -9.87 4.95 -3.82
CA GLY A 10 -9.91 6.32 -4.32
C GLY A 10 -11.01 6.46 -5.36
N LEU A 11 -11.02 7.55 -6.09
CA LEU A 11 -12.02 7.80 -7.13
C LEU A 11 -11.80 6.88 -8.33
N GLY A 12 -12.41 5.69 -8.28
CA GLY A 12 -12.34 4.72 -9.36
C GLY A 12 -11.17 3.76 -9.30
N ASN A 13 -10.30 3.89 -8.31
CA ASN A 13 -9.16 2.98 -8.12
C ASN A 13 -9.17 2.41 -6.71
N ASP A 14 -8.61 1.23 -6.52
CA ASP A 14 -8.42 0.69 -5.20
C ASP A 14 -6.95 0.36 -4.96
N PHE A 15 -6.56 0.41 -3.70
CA PHE A 15 -5.16 0.31 -3.30
C PHE A 15 -5.00 -0.58 -2.10
N VAL A 16 -3.87 -1.31 -2.07
CA VAL A 16 -3.38 -1.94 -0.85
C VAL A 16 -2.18 -1.10 -0.38
N ILE A 17 -2.25 -0.60 0.84
CA ILE A 17 -1.23 0.28 1.40
C ILE A 17 -0.50 -0.46 2.52
N ILE A 18 0.82 -0.54 2.41
CA ILE A 18 1.68 -1.19 3.41
C ILE A 18 2.60 -0.14 4.00
N ASP A 19 2.46 0.09 5.30
CA ASP A 19 3.25 1.09 6.01
C ASP A 19 4.56 0.45 6.49
N GLN A 20 5.67 0.91 5.92
CA GLN A 20 7.02 0.43 6.24
C GLN A 20 7.82 1.40 7.10
N ARG A 21 7.20 2.47 7.61
CA ARG A 21 7.94 3.48 8.33
C ARG A 21 8.57 2.95 9.62
N LYS A 22 7.92 2.01 10.28
CA LYS A 22 8.40 1.42 11.54
C LYS A 22 9.00 0.05 11.38
N GLU A 23 8.55 -0.70 10.40
CA GLU A 23 8.96 -2.07 10.16
C GLU A 23 9.23 -2.24 8.68
N LYS A 24 10.49 -2.50 8.33
CA LYS A 24 10.87 -2.69 6.94
C LYS A 24 10.38 -4.04 6.44
N ILE A 25 9.65 -4.01 5.35
CA ILE A 25 9.09 -5.19 4.73
C ILE A 25 9.58 -5.22 3.29
N THR A 26 10.21 -6.33 2.90
CA THR A 26 10.67 -6.51 1.52
C THR A 26 9.81 -7.57 0.86
N LEU A 27 9.18 -7.21 -0.26
CA LEU A 27 8.36 -8.12 -1.04
C LEU A 27 8.99 -8.36 -2.40
N SER A 28 8.96 -9.62 -2.84
CA SER A 28 9.34 -9.96 -4.21
C SER A 28 8.24 -9.53 -5.18
N ASN A 29 8.58 -9.46 -6.48
CA ASN A 29 7.60 -9.17 -7.50
C ASN A 29 6.44 -10.17 -7.47
N ASN A 30 6.74 -11.45 -7.26
CA ASN A 30 5.70 -12.47 -7.20
C ASN A 30 4.76 -12.27 -6.01
N GLN A 31 5.27 -11.80 -4.88
CA GLN A 31 4.45 -11.50 -3.71
C GLN A 31 3.55 -10.29 -3.96
N ILE A 32 4.06 -9.27 -4.63
CA ILE A 32 3.28 -8.09 -5.00
C ILE A 32 2.15 -8.49 -5.95
N ILE A 33 2.46 -9.29 -6.98
CA ILE A 33 1.47 -9.78 -7.93
C ILE A 33 0.37 -10.55 -7.21
N LYS A 34 0.77 -11.41 -6.26
CA LYS A 34 -0.19 -12.21 -5.50
C LYS A 34 -1.14 -11.34 -4.68
N ILE A 35 -0.62 -10.32 -4.01
CA ILE A 35 -1.43 -9.41 -3.20
C ILE A 35 -2.43 -8.66 -4.08
N CYS A 36 -1.99 -8.22 -5.25
CA CYS A 36 -2.84 -7.48 -6.19
C CYS A 36 -3.86 -8.35 -6.92
N ASP A 37 -3.68 -9.67 -6.89
CA ASP A 37 -4.58 -10.61 -7.55
C ASP A 37 -5.95 -10.57 -6.89
N ARG A 38 -6.99 -10.35 -7.70
CA ARG A 38 -8.38 -10.27 -7.21
C ARG A 38 -8.87 -11.55 -6.56
N LYS A 39 -8.21 -12.67 -6.80
CA LYS A 39 -8.51 -13.92 -6.12
C LYS A 39 -7.95 -13.99 -4.71
N PHE A 40 -7.05 -13.10 -4.36
CA PHE A 40 -6.48 -13.03 -3.01
C PHE A 40 -7.03 -11.80 -2.30
N ILE A 41 -6.37 -10.65 -2.43
CA ILE A 41 -6.89 -9.39 -1.88
C ILE A 41 -7.40 -8.51 -3.00
N GLY A 42 -6.57 -8.29 -4.00
CA GLY A 42 -6.92 -7.53 -5.17
C GLY A 42 -6.80 -6.03 -4.99
N CYS A 43 -6.13 -5.39 -5.94
CA CYS A 43 -6.08 -3.94 -6.01
C CYS A 43 -5.54 -3.51 -7.36
N ASP A 44 -5.81 -2.26 -7.73
CA ASP A 44 -5.22 -1.68 -8.94
C ASP A 44 -3.74 -1.41 -8.73
N GLN A 45 -3.36 -0.94 -7.55
CA GLN A 45 -1.97 -0.66 -7.21
C GLN A 45 -1.70 -0.96 -5.74
N LEU A 46 -0.43 -1.33 -5.47
CA LEU A 46 0.08 -1.52 -4.13
C LEU A 46 1.01 -0.35 -3.82
N ILE A 47 0.88 0.21 -2.62
CA ILE A 47 1.65 1.39 -2.21
C ILE A 47 2.43 1.06 -0.94
N PHE A 48 3.74 1.29 -0.97
CA PHE A 48 4.56 1.28 0.23
C PHE A 48 4.71 2.70 0.76
N VAL A 49 4.51 2.86 2.07
CA VAL A 49 4.77 4.11 2.77
C VAL A 49 6.08 3.92 3.53
N LYS A 50 7.12 4.62 3.12
CA LYS A 50 8.46 4.47 3.68
C LYS A 50 8.86 5.69 4.49
N GLU A 51 9.75 5.49 5.45
CA GLU A 51 10.33 6.59 6.20
C GLU A 51 11.27 7.41 5.32
N HIS A 52 11.24 8.72 5.49
CA HIS A 52 12.12 9.63 4.77
C HIS A 52 12.67 10.68 5.74
N ALA A 53 13.98 10.95 5.65
CA ALA A 53 14.67 11.82 6.61
C ALA A 53 14.13 13.26 6.64
N ASN A 54 13.69 13.78 5.49
CA ASN A 54 13.30 15.19 5.36
C ASN A 54 11.81 15.38 5.06
N LYS A 55 11.02 14.33 5.07
CA LYS A 55 9.60 14.36 4.71
C LYS A 55 8.81 13.45 5.65
N ASP A 56 7.51 13.62 5.66
CA ASP A 56 6.63 12.75 6.46
C ASP A 56 6.71 11.30 5.98
N ALA A 57 6.80 11.08 4.68
CA ALA A 57 6.90 9.75 4.12
C ALA A 57 7.35 9.81 2.66
N GLU A 58 7.89 8.69 2.20
CA GLU A 58 8.18 8.46 0.79
C GLU A 58 7.25 7.35 0.30
N LEU A 59 6.64 7.53 -0.87
CA LEU A 59 5.70 6.57 -1.42
C LEU A 59 6.30 5.85 -2.61
N GLU A 60 6.11 4.52 -2.65
CA GLU A 60 6.45 3.71 -3.82
C GLU A 60 5.19 3.02 -4.31
N PHE A 61 4.94 3.12 -5.60
CA PHE A 61 3.75 2.56 -6.24
C PHE A 61 4.12 1.39 -7.13
N TYR A 62 3.33 0.32 -7.05
CA TYR A 62 3.51 -0.87 -7.88
C TYR A 62 2.20 -1.23 -8.56
N ASN A 63 2.30 -1.59 -9.84
CA ASN A 63 1.17 -2.08 -10.61
C ASN A 63 0.86 -3.53 -10.22
N SER A 64 -0.31 -4.01 -10.64
CA SER A 64 -0.75 -5.37 -10.34
C SER A 64 0.12 -6.45 -10.98
N ASP A 65 0.93 -6.09 -11.96
CA ASP A 65 1.88 -7.00 -12.59
C ASP A 65 3.25 -7.03 -11.89
N GLY A 66 3.38 -6.31 -10.78
CA GLY A 66 4.62 -6.25 -10.01
C GLY A 66 5.61 -5.18 -10.46
N SER A 67 5.32 -4.47 -11.55
CA SER A 67 6.21 -3.43 -12.04
C SER A 67 6.04 -2.16 -11.22
N LYS A 68 7.14 -1.40 -11.08
CA LYS A 68 7.09 -0.12 -10.38
C LYS A 68 6.36 0.91 -11.24
N SER A 69 5.51 1.69 -10.61
CA SER A 69 4.69 2.70 -11.27
C SER A 69 5.08 4.10 -10.84
N ASP A 70 4.70 5.09 -11.65
CA ASP A 70 4.78 6.47 -11.22
C ASP A 70 3.70 6.76 -10.17
N ALA A 71 3.86 7.87 -9.46
CA ALA A 71 2.91 8.26 -8.43
C ALA A 71 1.51 8.45 -9.03
N CYS A 72 0.51 7.96 -8.29
CA CYS A 72 -0.90 8.09 -8.65
C CYS A 72 -1.55 9.10 -7.72
N GLY A 73 -2.21 10.12 -8.28
CA GLY A 73 -2.86 11.16 -7.47
C GLY A 73 -3.91 10.61 -6.52
N ASN A 74 -4.72 9.66 -6.97
CA ASN A 74 -5.74 9.03 -6.13
C ASN A 74 -5.11 8.23 -5.00
N GLY A 75 -4.04 7.49 -5.29
CA GLY A 75 -3.33 6.72 -4.27
C GLY A 75 -2.65 7.61 -3.25
N THR A 76 -2.03 8.70 -3.71
CA THR A 76 -1.39 9.68 -2.82
C THR A 76 -2.42 10.29 -1.86
N ARG A 77 -3.61 10.58 -2.35
CA ARG A 77 -4.71 11.10 -1.52
C ARG A 77 -5.14 10.08 -0.48
N CYS A 78 -5.25 8.81 -0.86
CA CYS A 78 -5.59 7.75 0.08
C CYS A 78 -4.55 7.63 1.20
N VAL A 79 -3.27 7.70 0.86
CA VAL A 79 -2.20 7.67 1.86
C VAL A 79 -2.27 8.88 2.79
N ALA A 80 -2.48 10.07 2.24
CA ALA A 80 -2.60 11.29 3.03
C ALA A 80 -3.75 11.17 4.03
N GLU A 81 -4.89 10.65 3.59
CA GLU A 81 -6.04 10.42 4.48
C GLU A 81 -5.71 9.40 5.56
N LEU A 82 -5.05 8.31 5.19
CA LEU A 82 -4.65 7.29 6.14
C LEU A 82 -3.73 7.87 7.22
N LEU A 83 -2.72 8.63 6.82
CA LEU A 83 -1.77 9.21 7.75
C LEU A 83 -2.40 10.25 8.67
N SER A 84 -3.35 11.03 8.16
CA SER A 84 -4.03 12.04 8.96
C SER A 84 -4.96 11.45 10.00
N LYS A 85 -5.36 10.19 9.83
CA LYS A 85 -6.30 9.50 10.71
C LYS A 85 -5.68 8.25 11.34
N GLU A 86 -4.40 8.30 11.65
CA GLU A 86 -3.68 7.11 12.16
C GLU A 86 -4.30 6.50 13.41
N SER A 87 -4.90 7.31 14.27
CA SER A 87 -5.50 6.82 15.52
C SER A 87 -6.95 6.35 15.34
N ASP A 88 -7.56 6.59 14.20
CA ASP A 88 -8.94 6.21 13.94
C ASP A 88 -9.02 4.78 13.43
N ASP A 89 -10.23 4.22 13.45
CA ASP A 89 -10.46 2.89 12.88
C ASP A 89 -10.22 2.91 11.37
N LYS A 90 -9.41 1.96 10.94
CA LYS A 90 -9.10 1.75 9.53
C LYS A 90 -9.52 0.36 9.14
N GLU A 91 -9.73 0.17 7.86
CA GLU A 91 -9.91 -1.17 7.32
C GLU A 91 -8.55 -1.85 7.26
N LEU A 92 -8.16 -2.45 8.38
CA LEU A 92 -6.87 -3.13 8.53
C LEU A 92 -7.01 -4.59 8.18
N SER A 93 -6.14 -5.07 7.31
CA SER A 93 -6.05 -6.48 6.98
C SER A 93 -4.69 -7.04 7.35
N LEU A 94 -4.67 -8.28 7.84
CA LEU A 94 -3.44 -9.03 8.05
C LEU A 94 -3.28 -9.98 6.87
N ILE A 95 -2.14 -9.88 6.20
CA ILE A 95 -1.86 -10.66 5.01
C ILE A 95 -0.80 -11.70 5.34
N HIS A 96 -1.11 -12.96 5.04
CA HIS A 96 -0.16 -14.05 5.14
C HIS A 96 0.42 -14.35 3.76
N ILE A 97 1.72 -14.28 3.67
CA ILE A 97 2.44 -14.52 2.42
C ILE A 97 3.42 -15.66 2.58
#